data_67ec6a9ac18232b932abadaad7d46a33
#
_entry.id   67ec6a9ac18232b932abadaad7d46a33
#
_cell.length_a   1.000
_cell.length_b   1.000
_cell.length_c   1.000
_cell.angle_alpha   90.00
_cell.angle_beta   90.00
_cell.angle_gamma   90.00
#
_symmetry.space_group_name_H-M   'P 1'
#
loop_
_entity.id
_entity.type
_entity.pdbx_description
1 polymer ?
#
loop_
_entity_poly.entity_id
_entity_poly.type
_entity_poly.pdbx_seq_one_letter_code
_entity_poly.pdbx_strand_id
1 'polypeptide(L)'
;MTTGTFSLLDLRLMLRRQPHMALFFGGILALAGWLLTHQAEIQPVIMDNSIDPARIVAAQRNFQSMLIPAAELAKAQQAILDSAAEHQLSVGHVEYTQEVEGGAGFARSTMNFPLTGSYGDIRAFIDSALASQPALLIRHLSIQRETATEENFALKATLTAQFLTGRH
;
A
#
# COMPACT_ATOMS: atom_id res chain seq x y z
N MET A 1 17.58 -56.67 -16.20
CA MET A 1 17.68 -55.41 -15.45
C MET A 1 19.10 -55.27 -14.94
N THR A 2 19.98 -54.65 -15.71
CA THR A 2 21.41 -54.49 -15.37
C THR A 2 21.61 -53.07 -14.86
N THR A 3 21.74 -52.95 -13.55
CA THR A 3 22.17 -51.72 -12.88
C THR A 3 23.66 -51.51 -13.14
N GLY A 4 23.98 -50.66 -14.11
CA GLY A 4 25.35 -50.23 -14.37
C GLY A 4 25.83 -49.37 -13.20
N THR A 5 26.74 -49.95 -12.38
CA THR A 5 27.50 -49.19 -11.39
C THR A 5 28.51 -48.33 -12.14
N PHE A 6 28.24 -47.03 -12.26
CA PHE A 6 29.21 -46.06 -12.74
C PHE A 6 30.38 -46.01 -11.75
N SER A 7 31.51 -46.61 -12.16
CA SER A 7 32.73 -46.59 -11.37
C SER A 7 33.40 -45.20 -11.47
N LEU A 8 33.91 -44.71 -10.35
CA LEU A 8 34.71 -43.44 -10.28
C LEU A 8 35.91 -43.44 -11.21
N LEU A 9 36.33 -44.61 -11.74
CA LEU A 9 37.37 -44.77 -12.74
C LEU A 9 36.93 -44.33 -14.14
N ASP A 10 35.66 -44.52 -14.52
CA ASP A 10 35.13 -44.08 -15.82
C ASP A 10 35.06 -42.55 -15.91
N LEU A 11 34.75 -41.88 -14.77
CA LEU A 11 34.74 -40.45 -14.70
C LEU A 11 36.13 -39.82 -14.91
N ARG A 12 37.19 -40.49 -14.41
CA ARG A 12 38.57 -40.01 -14.56
C ARG A 12 39.10 -40.13 -16.00
N LEU A 13 38.65 -41.13 -16.72
CA LEU A 13 39.04 -41.34 -18.13
C LEU A 13 38.30 -40.36 -19.07
N MET A 14 37.09 -40.03 -18.77
CA MET A 14 36.31 -39.07 -19.54
C MET A 14 36.83 -37.61 -19.37
N LEU A 15 37.29 -37.26 -18.17
CA LEU A 15 37.82 -35.91 -17.87
C LEU A 15 39.14 -35.63 -18.60
N ARG A 16 39.92 -36.68 -18.95
CA ARG A 16 41.24 -36.53 -19.61
C ARG A 16 41.13 -36.26 -21.11
N ARG A 17 39.97 -36.52 -21.72
CA ARG A 17 39.77 -36.43 -23.18
C ARG A 17 39.16 -35.11 -23.66
N GLN A 18 38.55 -34.34 -22.74
CA GLN A 18 37.97 -33.03 -23.08
C GLN A 18 38.18 -32.03 -21.93
N PRO A 19 39.25 -31.22 -21.94
CA PRO A 19 39.58 -30.31 -20.85
C PRO A 19 38.51 -29.20 -20.66
N HIS A 20 37.70 -28.90 -21.68
CA HIS A 20 36.64 -27.89 -21.60
C HIS A 20 35.45 -28.36 -20.74
N MET A 21 35.16 -29.65 -20.67
CA MET A 21 34.10 -30.18 -19.79
C MET A 21 34.49 -30.10 -18.32
N ALA A 22 35.77 -30.24 -17.98
CA ALA A 22 36.25 -30.11 -16.61
C ALA A 22 36.05 -28.68 -16.06
N LEU A 23 36.25 -27.66 -16.92
CA LEU A 23 36.00 -26.25 -16.56
C LEU A 23 34.53 -25.95 -16.37
N PHE A 24 33.63 -26.55 -17.17
CA PHE A 24 32.19 -26.40 -17.02
C PHE A 24 31.66 -27.02 -15.72
N PHE A 25 32.08 -28.22 -15.39
CA PHE A 25 31.71 -28.90 -14.14
C PHE A 25 32.26 -28.18 -12.90
N GLY A 26 33.51 -27.68 -12.98
CA GLY A 26 34.12 -26.88 -11.92
C GLY A 26 33.38 -25.58 -11.69
N GLY A 27 32.93 -24.90 -12.76
CA GLY A 27 32.13 -23.68 -12.69
C GLY A 27 30.74 -23.89 -12.05
N ILE A 28 30.10 -25.01 -12.43
CA ILE A 28 28.77 -25.34 -11.85
C ILE A 28 28.87 -25.68 -10.36
N LEU A 29 29.92 -26.43 -9.95
CA LEU A 29 30.13 -26.74 -8.54
C LEU A 29 30.53 -25.51 -7.72
N ALA A 30 31.30 -24.60 -8.26
CA ALA A 30 31.66 -23.34 -7.62
C ALA A 30 30.42 -22.43 -7.48
N LEU A 31 29.56 -22.36 -8.52
CA LEU A 31 28.32 -21.61 -8.49
C LEU A 31 27.32 -22.20 -7.49
N ALA A 32 27.18 -23.50 -7.44
CA ALA A 32 26.32 -24.19 -6.47
C ALA A 32 26.82 -24.00 -5.03
N GLY A 33 28.13 -24.06 -4.79
CA GLY A 33 28.73 -23.77 -3.49
C GLY A 33 28.52 -22.31 -3.07
N TRP A 34 28.66 -21.35 -4.01
CA TRP A 34 28.41 -19.93 -3.76
C TRP A 34 26.91 -19.65 -3.45
N LEU A 35 26.00 -20.29 -4.18
CA LEU A 35 24.57 -20.22 -3.92
C LEU A 35 24.20 -20.79 -2.53
N LEU A 36 24.80 -21.92 -2.14
CA LEU A 36 24.56 -22.53 -0.83
C LEU A 36 25.08 -21.66 0.32
N THR A 37 26.21 -20.97 0.15
CA THR A 37 26.76 -20.07 1.15
C THR A 37 25.95 -18.74 1.22
N HIS A 38 25.38 -18.29 0.09
CA HIS A 38 24.55 -17.07 0.07
C HIS A 38 23.11 -17.30 0.52
N GLN A 39 22.60 -18.53 0.47
CA GLN A 39 21.29 -18.85 1.02
C GLN A 39 21.25 -18.82 2.55
N ALA A 40 22.38 -18.83 3.23
CA ALA A 40 22.44 -18.72 4.69
C ALA A 40 22.11 -17.30 5.22
N GLU A 41 22.03 -16.30 4.35
CA GLU A 41 21.72 -14.91 4.74
C GLU A 41 20.25 -14.51 4.54
N ILE A 42 19.46 -15.38 3.92
CA ILE A 42 17.99 -15.26 3.97
C ILE A 42 17.58 -15.89 5.31
N GLN A 43 17.83 -15.17 6.40
CA GLN A 43 17.08 -15.44 7.64
C GLN A 43 15.61 -15.37 7.25
N PRO A 44 14.82 -16.45 7.40
CA PRO A 44 13.40 -16.29 7.41
C PRO A 44 13.15 -15.26 8.50
N VAL A 45 12.62 -14.08 8.15
CA VAL A 45 11.92 -13.24 9.10
C VAL A 45 10.78 -14.12 9.56
N ILE A 46 11.06 -14.97 10.55
CA ILE A 46 10.04 -15.59 11.36
C ILE A 46 9.38 -14.36 11.97
N MET A 47 8.30 -13.89 11.32
CA MET A 47 7.33 -13.06 12.00
C MET A 47 6.98 -13.89 13.22
N ASP A 48 7.60 -13.52 14.34
CA ASP A 48 7.22 -14.00 15.65
C ASP A 48 5.75 -13.61 15.79
N ASN A 49 4.90 -14.56 15.35
CA ASN A 49 3.45 -14.42 15.36
C ASN A 49 2.92 -14.66 16.78
N SER A 50 3.79 -14.54 17.77
CA SER A 50 3.40 -14.35 19.15
C SER A 50 2.74 -12.96 19.20
N ILE A 51 1.42 -12.98 18.96
CA ILE A 51 0.56 -11.82 19.10
C ILE A 51 0.64 -11.42 20.56
N ASP A 52 1.56 -10.50 20.86
CA ASP A 52 1.70 -9.92 22.18
C ASP A 52 0.36 -9.21 22.51
N PRO A 53 -0.40 -9.72 23.50
CA PRO A 53 -1.69 -9.15 23.85
C PRO A 53 -1.57 -7.67 24.23
N ALA A 54 -0.42 -7.23 24.73
CA ALA A 54 -0.18 -5.83 25.02
C ALA A 54 -0.13 -4.96 23.75
N ARG A 55 0.42 -5.49 22.65
CA ARG A 55 0.42 -4.80 21.34
C ARG A 55 -0.96 -4.68 20.75
N ILE A 56 -1.81 -5.72 20.89
CA ILE A 56 -3.20 -5.67 20.44
C ILE A 56 -3.96 -4.59 21.20
N VAL A 57 -3.83 -4.57 22.53
CA VAL A 57 -4.51 -3.58 23.36
C VAL A 57 -4.01 -2.16 23.04
N ALA A 58 -2.72 -1.98 22.82
CA ALA A 58 -2.16 -0.69 22.41
C ALA A 58 -2.67 -0.26 21.04
N ALA A 59 -2.69 -1.16 20.05
CA ALA A 59 -3.21 -0.88 18.72
C ALA A 59 -4.71 -0.54 18.75
N GLN A 60 -5.49 -1.25 19.57
CA GLN A 60 -6.91 -0.99 19.74
C GLN A 60 -7.17 0.39 20.40
N ARG A 61 -6.39 0.77 21.41
CA ARG A 61 -6.50 2.11 22.01
C ARG A 61 -6.14 3.20 21.01
N ASN A 62 -5.05 3.02 20.26
CA ASN A 62 -4.65 3.97 19.22
C ASN A 62 -5.71 4.10 18.15
N PHE A 63 -6.32 2.98 17.71
CA PHE A 63 -7.43 3.01 16.77
C PHE A 63 -8.63 3.78 17.33
N GLN A 64 -9.02 3.51 18.58
CA GLN A 64 -10.15 4.22 19.22
C GLN A 64 -9.89 5.71 19.38
N SER A 65 -8.64 6.13 19.66
CA SER A 65 -8.29 7.54 19.75
C SER A 65 -8.30 8.28 18.40
N MET A 66 -8.27 7.55 17.28
CA MET A 66 -8.40 8.13 15.93
C MET A 66 -9.85 8.29 15.49
N LEU A 67 -10.82 7.67 16.18
CA LEU A 67 -12.22 7.77 15.80
C LEU A 67 -12.77 9.16 16.14
N ILE A 68 -13.49 9.76 15.20
CA ILE A 68 -14.18 11.03 15.43
C ILE A 68 -15.48 10.75 16.18
N PRO A 69 -15.83 11.55 17.23
CA PRO A 69 -17.15 11.51 17.80
C PRO A 69 -18.23 11.81 16.72
N ALA A 70 -19.34 11.08 16.73
CA ALA A 70 -20.39 11.26 15.73
C ALA A 70 -20.91 12.71 15.66
N ALA A 71 -20.89 13.41 16.79
CA ALA A 71 -21.29 14.83 16.87
C ALA A 71 -20.32 15.77 16.12
N GLU A 72 -19.05 15.39 15.95
CA GLU A 72 -18.04 16.21 15.29
C GLU A 72 -17.87 15.87 13.79
N LEU A 73 -18.54 14.83 13.31
CA LEU A 73 -18.42 14.38 11.94
C LEU A 73 -18.77 15.48 10.93
N ALA A 74 -19.91 16.17 11.14
CA ALA A 74 -20.34 17.22 10.23
C ALA A 74 -19.34 18.38 10.17
N LYS A 75 -18.73 18.73 11.32
CA LYS A 75 -17.67 19.74 11.39
C LYS A 75 -16.42 19.30 10.65
N ALA A 76 -16.00 18.04 10.80
CA ALA A 76 -14.85 17.49 10.08
C ALA A 76 -15.10 17.46 8.56
N GLN A 77 -16.29 17.08 8.12
CA GLN A 77 -16.68 17.11 6.71
C GLN A 77 -16.68 18.52 6.14
N GLN A 78 -17.21 19.49 6.89
CA GLN A 78 -17.20 20.89 6.47
C GLN A 78 -15.78 21.43 6.36
N ALA A 79 -14.90 21.11 7.32
CA ALA A 79 -13.50 21.52 7.28
C ALA A 79 -12.76 21.05 6.01
N ILE A 80 -13.12 19.89 5.47
CA ILE A 80 -12.56 19.40 4.19
C ILE A 80 -13.03 20.28 3.03
N LEU A 81 -14.30 20.68 3.01
CA LEU A 81 -14.84 21.55 1.96
C LEU A 81 -14.24 22.95 2.04
N ASP A 82 -14.09 23.48 3.25
CA ASP A 82 -13.45 24.77 3.49
C ASP A 82 -11.98 24.75 3.04
N SER A 83 -11.25 23.68 3.37
CA SER A 83 -9.88 23.51 2.91
C SER A 83 -9.79 23.41 1.38
N ALA A 84 -10.73 22.79 0.70
CA ALA A 84 -10.77 22.77 -0.77
C ALA A 84 -10.95 24.19 -1.34
N ALA A 85 -11.81 25.01 -0.72
CA ALA A 85 -12.00 26.40 -1.10
C ALA A 85 -10.75 27.26 -0.86
N GLU A 86 -10.05 27.07 0.26
CA GLU A 86 -8.75 27.73 0.57
C GLU A 86 -7.69 27.45 -0.49
N HIS A 87 -7.70 26.24 -1.06
CA HIS A 87 -6.81 25.85 -2.16
C HIS A 87 -7.37 26.20 -3.55
N GLN A 88 -8.36 27.09 -3.65
CA GLN A 88 -8.95 27.57 -4.89
C GLN A 88 -9.55 26.45 -5.77
N LEU A 89 -9.94 25.35 -5.16
CA LEU A 89 -10.61 24.26 -5.86
C LEU A 89 -12.12 24.52 -5.93
N SER A 90 -12.69 24.30 -7.10
CA SER A 90 -14.15 24.28 -7.27
C SER A 90 -14.67 22.90 -6.88
N VAL A 91 -15.54 22.86 -5.88
CA VAL A 91 -16.18 21.62 -5.41
C VAL A 91 -17.56 21.50 -6.06
N GLY A 92 -17.84 20.36 -6.67
CA GLY A 92 -19.15 20.06 -7.22
C GLY A 92 -20.11 19.47 -6.19
N HIS A 93 -21.11 18.74 -6.68
CA HIS A 93 -22.09 18.09 -5.80
C HIS A 93 -21.44 17.03 -4.92
N VAL A 94 -21.68 17.12 -3.61
CA VAL A 94 -21.13 16.20 -2.61
C VAL A 94 -22.18 15.16 -2.25
N GLU A 95 -21.81 13.88 -2.40
CA GLU A 95 -22.64 12.75 -2.00
C GLU A 95 -22.15 12.20 -0.67
N TYR A 96 -23.05 12.00 0.28
CA TYR A 96 -22.75 11.44 1.58
C TYR A 96 -23.41 10.08 1.75
N THR A 97 -22.62 9.08 2.16
CA THR A 97 -23.11 7.74 2.48
C THR A 97 -22.60 7.34 3.86
N GLN A 98 -23.49 6.83 4.69
CA GLN A 98 -23.12 6.33 6.01
C GLN A 98 -23.40 4.84 6.10
N GLU A 99 -22.39 4.07 6.46
CA GLU A 99 -22.46 2.63 6.65
C GLU A 99 -22.17 2.30 8.12
N VAL A 100 -23.08 1.54 8.73
CA VAL A 100 -22.91 1.06 10.10
C VAL A 100 -22.49 -0.40 10.04
N GLU A 101 -21.23 -0.67 10.40
CA GLU A 101 -20.77 -2.05 10.51
C GLU A 101 -21.34 -2.68 11.79
N GLY A 102 -22.18 -3.70 11.61
CA GLY A 102 -22.75 -4.49 12.70
C GLY A 102 -21.62 -5.20 13.48
N GLY A 103 -21.44 -4.84 14.74
CA GLY A 103 -20.49 -5.51 15.64
C GLY A 103 -19.10 -4.88 15.76
N ALA A 104 -18.68 -3.98 14.87
CA ALA A 104 -17.33 -3.40 14.87
C ALA A 104 -17.14 -2.22 15.86
N GLY A 105 -18.21 -1.68 16.44
CA GLY A 105 -18.14 -0.55 17.39
C GLY A 105 -17.84 0.81 16.75
N PHE A 106 -17.80 0.89 15.42
CA PHE A 106 -17.61 2.13 14.67
C PHE A 106 -18.55 2.18 13.45
N ALA A 107 -18.73 3.37 12.91
CA ALA A 107 -19.43 3.59 11.65
C ALA A 107 -18.49 4.25 10.63
N ARG A 108 -18.76 4.04 9.34
CA ARG A 108 -18.07 4.69 8.24
C ARG A 108 -18.96 5.73 7.61
N SER A 109 -18.45 6.94 7.49
CA SER A 109 -19.09 8.00 6.70
C SER A 109 -18.23 8.30 5.49
N THR A 110 -18.78 8.12 4.31
CA THR A 110 -18.11 8.33 3.03
C THR A 110 -18.63 9.61 2.38
N MET A 111 -17.72 10.45 1.90
CA MET A 111 -17.99 11.60 1.04
C MET A 111 -17.44 11.34 -0.33
N ASN A 112 -18.25 11.52 -1.37
CA ASN A 112 -17.81 11.48 -2.76
C ASN A 112 -18.09 12.81 -3.42
N PHE A 113 -17.07 13.48 -3.95
CA PHE A 113 -17.21 14.80 -4.53
C PHE A 113 -16.21 15.06 -5.66
N PRO A 114 -16.66 15.73 -6.73
CA PRO A 114 -15.78 16.19 -7.78
C PRO A 114 -15.10 17.49 -7.37
N LEU A 115 -13.83 17.62 -7.75
CA LEU A 115 -12.99 18.78 -7.59
C LEU A 115 -12.49 19.26 -8.95
N THR A 116 -12.43 20.55 -9.17
CA THR A 116 -11.84 21.15 -10.38
C THR A 116 -10.81 22.19 -9.98
N GLY A 117 -9.61 22.09 -10.53
CA GLY A 117 -8.52 23.02 -10.27
C GLY A 117 -7.20 22.58 -10.91
N SER A 118 -6.10 23.22 -10.54
CA SER A 118 -4.77 22.80 -11.00
C SER A 118 -4.29 21.55 -10.27
N TYR A 119 -3.35 20.82 -10.85
CA TYR A 119 -2.75 19.66 -10.17
C TYR A 119 -2.06 20.05 -8.85
N GLY A 120 -1.39 21.21 -8.84
CA GLY A 120 -0.72 21.72 -7.64
C GLY A 120 -1.69 21.97 -6.50
N ASP A 121 -2.83 22.60 -6.79
CA ASP A 121 -3.86 22.93 -5.79
C ASP A 121 -4.54 21.66 -5.27
N ILE A 122 -4.84 20.69 -6.15
CA ILE A 122 -5.41 19.39 -5.75
C ILE A 122 -4.46 18.65 -4.81
N ARG A 123 -3.16 18.64 -5.13
CA ARG A 123 -2.15 17.99 -4.29
C ARG A 123 -2.01 18.70 -2.94
N ALA A 124 -1.88 20.02 -2.94
CA ALA A 124 -1.76 20.81 -1.72
C ALA A 124 -2.99 20.64 -0.81
N PHE A 125 -4.17 20.61 -1.39
CA PHE A 125 -5.41 20.29 -0.68
C PHE A 125 -5.36 18.90 -0.01
N ILE A 126 -4.95 17.85 -0.75
CA ILE A 126 -4.87 16.49 -0.21
C ILE A 126 -3.89 16.43 0.97
N ASP A 127 -2.70 17.02 0.82
CA ASP A 127 -1.69 17.07 1.87
C ASP A 127 -2.21 17.81 3.11
N SER A 128 -2.90 18.95 2.93
CA SER A 128 -3.51 19.74 4.00
C SER A 128 -4.66 18.99 4.70
N ALA A 129 -5.55 18.34 3.92
CA ALA A 129 -6.68 17.59 4.45
C ALA A 129 -6.22 16.40 5.30
N LEU A 130 -5.22 15.63 4.85
CA LEU A 130 -4.66 14.52 5.60
C LEU A 130 -3.91 14.97 6.86
N ALA A 131 -3.23 16.11 6.81
CA ALA A 131 -2.53 16.66 7.97
C ALA A 131 -3.51 17.19 9.05
N SER A 132 -4.62 17.79 8.63
CA SER A 132 -5.60 18.39 9.54
C SER A 132 -6.58 17.40 10.16
N GLN A 133 -6.84 16.26 9.49
CA GLN A 133 -7.85 15.28 9.87
C GLN A 133 -7.27 13.87 9.98
N PRO A 134 -6.74 13.46 11.16
CA PRO A 134 -6.12 12.15 11.34
C PRO A 134 -7.06 10.95 11.10
N ALA A 135 -8.37 11.16 11.23
CA ALA A 135 -9.39 10.14 10.99
C ALA A 135 -9.86 10.07 9.53
N LEU A 136 -9.29 10.92 8.66
CA LEU A 136 -9.60 10.94 7.24
C LEU A 136 -8.84 9.85 6.50
N LEU A 137 -9.56 9.09 5.69
CA LEU A 137 -9.00 8.09 4.78
C LEU A 137 -9.43 8.43 3.35
N ILE A 138 -8.48 8.63 2.45
CA ILE A 138 -8.77 8.77 1.03
C ILE A 138 -8.83 7.37 0.41
N ARG A 139 -10.02 6.95 -0.03
CA ARG A 139 -10.28 5.64 -0.62
C ARG A 139 -9.98 5.60 -2.11
N HIS A 140 -10.36 6.68 -2.80
CA HIS A 140 -10.22 6.75 -4.24
C HIS A 140 -9.95 8.19 -4.66
N LEU A 141 -9.02 8.33 -5.61
CA LEU A 141 -8.73 9.57 -6.29
C LEU A 141 -8.61 9.27 -7.78
N SER A 142 -9.48 9.84 -8.57
CA SER A 142 -9.42 9.79 -10.03
C SER A 142 -9.17 11.19 -10.56
N ILE A 143 -8.16 11.38 -11.39
CA ILE A 143 -7.83 12.67 -12.00
C ILE A 143 -7.94 12.51 -13.51
N GLN A 144 -8.76 13.35 -14.14
CA GLN A 144 -8.97 13.39 -15.57
C GLN A 144 -8.66 14.78 -16.09
N ARG A 145 -8.02 14.84 -17.25
CA ARG A 145 -7.87 16.11 -17.96
C ARG A 145 -9.15 16.34 -18.76
N GLU A 146 -9.82 17.45 -18.50
CA GLU A 146 -10.86 17.91 -19.39
C GLU A 146 -10.22 18.30 -20.73
N THR A 147 -10.82 17.93 -21.85
CA THR A 147 -10.27 18.10 -23.20
C THR A 147 -9.85 19.56 -23.38
N ALA A 148 -8.56 19.79 -23.60
CA ALA A 148 -7.97 21.10 -23.64
C ALA A 148 -8.55 21.94 -24.80
N THR A 149 -9.37 22.91 -24.47
CA THR A 149 -9.37 24.18 -25.21
C THR A 149 -8.16 24.95 -24.68
N GLU A 150 -7.33 25.51 -25.55
CA GLU A 150 -5.95 25.94 -25.32
C GLU A 150 -5.67 26.93 -24.15
N GLU A 151 -6.68 27.31 -23.35
CA GLU A 151 -6.54 28.32 -22.29
C GLU A 151 -6.82 27.83 -20.87
N ASN A 152 -7.23 26.59 -20.66
CA ASN A 152 -7.58 26.17 -19.29
C ASN A 152 -7.01 24.78 -18.94
N PHE A 153 -5.93 24.77 -18.17
CA PHE A 153 -5.30 23.54 -17.64
C PHE A 153 -6.02 22.97 -16.40
N ALA A 154 -7.31 23.24 -16.24
CA ALA A 154 -8.06 22.72 -15.12
C ALA A 154 -8.22 21.20 -15.24
N LEU A 155 -7.90 20.50 -14.16
CA LEU A 155 -8.11 19.07 -14.02
C LEU A 155 -9.42 18.83 -13.27
N LYS A 156 -10.13 17.79 -13.66
CA LYS A 156 -11.29 17.28 -12.94
C LYS A 156 -10.87 16.07 -12.13
N ALA A 157 -10.96 16.17 -10.82
CA ALA A 157 -10.67 15.07 -9.92
C ALA A 157 -11.96 14.60 -9.25
N THR A 158 -12.11 13.30 -9.04
CA THR A 158 -13.16 12.74 -8.19
C THR A 158 -12.49 12.14 -6.96
N LEU A 159 -12.86 12.63 -5.79
CA LEU A 159 -12.32 12.21 -4.51
C LEU A 159 -13.37 11.47 -3.70
N THR A 160 -13.01 10.28 -3.22
CA THR A 160 -13.79 9.52 -2.24
C THR A 160 -13.04 9.54 -0.92
N ALA A 161 -13.54 10.32 0.02
CA ALA A 161 -13.03 10.46 1.38
C ALA A 161 -13.91 9.67 2.37
N GLN A 162 -13.29 9.05 3.37
CA GLN A 162 -13.98 8.27 4.38
C GLN A 162 -13.54 8.69 5.78
N PHE A 163 -14.51 8.84 6.68
CA PHE A 163 -14.28 9.08 8.10
C PHE A 163 -14.73 7.89 8.92
N LEU A 164 -13.98 7.58 9.95
CA LEU A 164 -14.33 6.58 10.93
C LEU A 164 -14.87 7.26 12.20
N THR A 165 -16.10 6.95 12.57
CA THR A 165 -16.77 7.53 13.74
C THR A 165 -17.00 6.50 14.82
N GLY A 166 -16.69 6.84 16.08
CA GLY A 166 -16.99 5.99 17.23
C GLY A 166 -18.49 5.95 17.51
N ARG A 167 -19.00 4.77 17.88
CA ARG A 167 -20.36 4.63 18.45
C ARG A 167 -20.26 4.89 19.94
N HIS A 168 -20.98 5.89 20.40
CA HIS A 168 -21.32 6.08 21.82
C HIS A 168 -22.67 5.46 22.13
#